data_fbc0335bde99e1ba0c240a0fc674b062
#
_entry.id   fbc0335bde99e1ba0c240a0fc674b062
#
_cell.length_a   1.000
_cell.length_b   1.000
_cell.length_c   1.000
_cell.angle_alpha   90.00
_cell.angle_beta   90.00
_cell.angle_gamma   90.00
#
_symmetry.space_group_name_H-M   'P 1'
#
loop_
_entity.id
_entity.type
_entity.pdbx_description
1 polymer ?
#
loop_
_entity_poly.entity_id
_entity_poly.type
_entity_poly.pdbx_seq_one_letter_code
_entity_poly.pdbx_strand_id
1 'polypeptide(L)'
;KSEIVIAVPRFSLSGGNLISILLGEYLNKRGYEVAFHSGYKKCSVDEINLVPQTKGIINTVKNVISFFALSLYGLFNKNYIATHHLTALFNFIKPCKFSFIQDVECDFYPKKFRFAGNFLWRNYLKSRHHIYTNQYLYEKVMPCHHSISIPGFPYMFEDKPYTFSFEESQKTLDAIVVLRDGQYKNSCGTLKLFELLLKNNLNVQLVNLSRQKLSSILAPYVNNVLKRKDFLSLLAKSKYYICMSEWEGLGLPNLEAYHLGLGIISTPIPSALLIKKHNPESVYITSNFDEVVEIIKSQKLTTPQDSEMFLRKSNEKWLDYAYEVIKKGIVYEG
;
A
#
# COMPACT_ATOMS: atom_id res chain seq x y z
N LYS A 1 -9.56 30.45 2.26
CA LYS A 1 -9.85 29.03 2.60
C LYS A 1 -8.76 28.55 3.56
N SER A 2 -9.11 27.86 4.63
CA SER A 2 -8.12 27.31 5.55
C SER A 2 -7.32 26.19 4.88
N GLU A 3 -6.01 26.28 4.95
CA GLU A 3 -5.09 25.29 4.38
C GLU A 3 -5.29 23.91 5.01
N ILE A 4 -5.21 22.84 4.21
CA ILE A 4 -5.17 21.45 4.65
C ILE A 4 -3.72 20.99 4.64
N VAL A 5 -3.24 20.41 5.74
CA VAL A 5 -1.87 19.89 5.83
C VAL A 5 -1.89 18.39 6.02
N ILE A 6 -1.25 17.67 5.09
CA ILE A 6 -1.16 16.19 5.11
C ILE A 6 0.23 15.79 5.59
N ALA A 7 0.28 14.90 6.59
CA ALA A 7 1.53 14.33 7.07
C ALA A 7 2.13 13.38 6.03
N VAL A 8 3.37 13.62 5.65
CA VAL A 8 4.16 12.74 4.78
C VAL A 8 5.54 12.56 5.40
N PRO A 9 5.71 11.62 6.33
CA PRO A 9 6.93 11.51 7.12
C PRO A 9 8.18 11.47 6.25
N ARG A 10 9.10 12.43 6.49
CA ARG A 10 10.39 12.61 5.80
C ARG A 10 10.32 12.72 4.27
N PHE A 11 9.17 12.89 3.67
CA PHE A 11 8.97 12.78 2.22
C PHE A 11 9.58 11.48 1.64
N SER A 12 9.47 10.39 2.41
CA SER A 12 10.03 9.09 2.03
C SER A 12 9.13 8.38 1.03
N LEU A 13 9.75 7.70 0.06
CA LEU A 13 9.02 6.89 -0.92
C LEU A 13 8.46 5.64 -0.23
N SER A 14 7.15 5.58 -0.11
CA SER A 14 6.39 4.42 0.38
C SER A 14 5.00 4.41 -0.25
N GLY A 15 4.34 3.24 -0.29
CA GLY A 15 2.97 3.15 -0.80
C GLY A 15 2.01 4.09 -0.07
N GLY A 16 2.10 4.17 1.26
CA GLY A 16 1.26 5.04 2.06
C GLY A 16 1.47 6.53 1.76
N ASN A 17 2.71 6.96 1.60
CA ASN A 17 3.01 8.35 1.25
C ASN A 17 2.55 8.70 -0.17
N LEU A 18 2.70 7.77 -1.14
CA LEU A 18 2.17 7.96 -2.50
C LEU A 18 0.66 8.19 -2.50
N ILE A 19 -0.09 7.40 -1.74
CA ILE A 19 -1.55 7.56 -1.65
C ILE A 19 -1.92 8.86 -0.90
N SER A 20 -1.12 9.28 0.08
CA SER A 20 -1.31 10.57 0.76
C SER A 20 -1.12 11.75 -0.19
N ILE A 21 -0.14 11.66 -1.11
CA ILE A 21 0.07 12.67 -2.17
C ILE A 21 -1.09 12.68 -3.14
N LEU A 22 -1.52 11.52 -3.62
CA LEU A 22 -2.68 11.38 -4.51
C LEU A 22 -3.93 12.08 -3.93
N LEU A 23 -4.19 11.87 -2.63
CA LEU A 23 -5.28 12.56 -1.94
C LEU A 23 -5.08 14.08 -1.92
N GLY A 24 -3.88 14.55 -1.62
CA GLY A 24 -3.58 15.98 -1.59
C GLY A 24 -3.71 16.66 -2.95
N GLU A 25 -3.23 16.03 -4.02
CA GLU A 25 -3.40 16.51 -5.39
C GLU A 25 -4.88 16.62 -5.77
N TYR A 26 -5.68 15.62 -5.39
CA TYR A 26 -7.10 15.63 -5.65
C TYR A 26 -7.82 16.76 -4.90
N LEU A 27 -7.51 16.97 -3.62
CA LEU A 27 -8.07 18.07 -2.82
C LEU A 27 -7.67 19.43 -3.41
N ASN A 28 -6.43 19.56 -3.87
CA ASN A 28 -5.95 20.80 -4.52
C ASN A 28 -6.73 21.08 -5.81
N LYS A 29 -6.97 20.07 -6.65
CA LYS A 29 -7.82 20.18 -7.86
C LYS A 29 -9.27 20.56 -7.53
N ARG A 30 -9.77 20.20 -6.35
CA ARG A 30 -11.09 20.57 -5.83
C ARG A 30 -11.11 21.98 -5.18
N GLY A 31 -10.00 22.72 -5.25
CA GLY A 31 -9.88 24.11 -4.83
C GLY A 31 -9.57 24.32 -3.35
N TYR A 32 -9.06 23.31 -2.64
CA TYR A 32 -8.44 23.50 -1.34
C TYR A 32 -6.99 23.94 -1.50
N GLU A 33 -6.51 24.76 -0.58
CA GLU A 33 -5.08 24.99 -0.43
C GLU A 33 -4.50 23.79 0.36
N VAL A 34 -3.57 23.06 -0.24
CA VAL A 34 -3.00 21.84 0.33
C VAL A 34 -1.49 21.93 0.44
N ALA A 35 -0.97 21.55 1.59
CA ALA A 35 0.46 21.39 1.80
C ALA A 35 0.78 20.03 2.42
N PHE A 36 1.98 19.56 2.14
CA PHE A 36 2.55 18.36 2.76
C PHE A 36 3.60 18.74 3.80
N HIS A 37 3.62 18.02 4.91
CA HIS A 37 4.58 18.26 5.99
C HIS A 37 5.38 17.00 6.31
N SER A 38 6.71 17.09 6.30
CA SER A 38 7.59 15.94 6.54
C SER A 38 8.04 15.77 8.00
N GLY A 39 7.67 16.70 8.88
CA GLY A 39 8.24 16.86 10.21
C GLY A 39 9.43 17.84 10.25
N TYR A 40 10.10 18.06 9.11
CA TYR A 40 11.23 19.01 8.98
C TYR A 40 10.93 20.16 8.03
N LYS A 41 10.16 19.89 7.00
CA LYS A 41 9.86 20.82 5.92
C LYS A 41 8.37 20.69 5.55
N LYS A 42 7.78 21.82 5.18
CA LYS A 42 6.47 21.93 4.55
C LYS A 42 6.68 22.34 3.10
N CYS A 43 5.89 21.79 2.18
CA CYS A 43 5.91 22.15 0.76
C CYS A 43 4.50 22.08 0.17
N SER A 44 4.29 22.77 -0.95
CA SER A 44 3.06 22.70 -1.74
C SER A 44 2.97 21.38 -2.52
N VAL A 45 1.82 21.17 -3.18
CA VAL A 45 1.58 20.01 -4.03
C VAL A 45 2.58 19.94 -5.19
N ASP A 46 2.92 21.08 -5.79
CA ASP A 46 3.81 21.15 -6.96
C ASP A 46 5.30 20.95 -6.62
N GLU A 47 5.65 21.14 -5.35
CA GLU A 47 7.06 21.06 -4.89
C GLU A 47 7.44 19.72 -4.26
N ILE A 48 6.45 18.81 -4.05
CA ILE A 48 6.73 17.58 -3.33
C ILE A 48 7.57 16.62 -4.17
N ASN A 49 8.63 16.12 -3.55
CA ASN A 49 9.49 15.09 -4.13
C ASN A 49 9.76 14.02 -3.07
N LEU A 50 9.42 12.77 -3.39
CA LEU A 50 9.67 11.63 -2.51
C LEU A 50 11.07 11.06 -2.75
N VAL A 51 11.79 10.83 -1.67
CA VAL A 51 13.14 10.27 -1.69
C VAL A 51 13.11 8.80 -1.26
N PRO A 52 13.94 7.93 -1.87
CA PRO A 52 14.06 6.53 -1.45
C PRO A 52 14.39 6.41 0.04
N GLN A 53 13.77 5.45 0.70
CA GLN A 53 14.08 5.17 2.10
C GLN A 53 15.49 4.57 2.21
N THR A 54 16.34 5.23 2.98
CA THR A 54 17.67 4.70 3.32
C THR A 54 17.64 4.05 4.70
N LYS A 55 18.29 2.90 4.84
CA LYS A 55 18.34 2.13 6.09
C LYS A 55 19.53 2.63 6.96
N GLY A 56 19.44 2.50 8.28
CA GLY A 56 20.52 2.84 9.22
C GLY A 56 20.01 3.50 10.50
N ILE A 57 20.83 3.50 11.55
CA ILE A 57 20.50 4.06 12.88
C ILE A 57 20.13 5.54 12.76
N ILE A 58 20.91 6.32 12.02
CA ILE A 58 20.68 7.77 11.81
C ILE A 58 19.29 7.99 11.18
N ASN A 59 18.89 7.16 10.22
CA ASN A 59 17.57 7.28 9.58
C ASN A 59 16.45 6.86 10.51
N THR A 60 16.68 5.91 11.41
CA THR A 60 15.72 5.54 12.45
C THR A 60 15.48 6.72 13.40
N VAL A 61 16.55 7.37 13.87
CA VAL A 61 16.44 8.56 14.73
C VAL A 61 15.70 9.70 13.99
N LYS A 62 16.07 9.96 12.74
CA LYS A 62 15.36 10.96 11.92
C LYS A 62 13.88 10.64 11.74
N ASN A 63 13.50 9.36 11.60
CA ASN A 63 12.09 8.96 11.55
C ASN A 63 11.37 9.30 12.86
N VAL A 64 11.95 8.96 14.00
CA VAL A 64 11.36 9.26 15.33
C VAL A 64 11.15 10.77 15.49
N ILE A 65 12.16 11.58 15.17
CA ILE A 65 12.04 13.04 15.22
C ILE A 65 10.95 13.56 14.28
N SER A 66 10.89 13.03 13.06
CA SER A 66 9.86 13.40 12.07
C SER A 66 8.45 13.10 12.59
N PHE A 67 8.21 11.91 13.14
CA PHE A 67 6.91 11.55 13.71
C PHE A 67 6.52 12.43 14.89
N PHE A 68 7.45 12.71 15.78
CA PHE A 68 7.22 13.58 16.92
C PHE A 68 6.89 15.02 16.48
N ALA A 69 7.67 15.57 15.55
CA ALA A 69 7.43 16.91 15.01
C ALA A 69 6.09 17.03 14.28
N LEU A 70 5.70 16.00 13.50
CA LEU A 70 4.39 15.93 12.85
C LEU A 70 3.24 15.86 13.87
N SER A 71 3.40 15.06 14.92
CA SER A 71 2.40 15.00 15.99
C SER A 71 2.24 16.33 16.73
N LEU A 72 3.34 17.01 16.99
CA LEU A 72 3.32 18.34 17.61
C LEU A 72 2.67 19.36 16.68
N TYR A 73 3.00 19.32 15.39
CA TYR A 73 2.36 20.17 14.39
C TYR A 73 0.83 19.95 14.34
N GLY A 74 0.39 18.71 14.36
CA GLY A 74 -1.03 18.33 14.36
C GLY A 74 -1.80 18.83 15.59
N LEU A 75 -1.15 18.94 16.76
CA LEU A 75 -1.75 19.47 17.98
C LEU A 75 -2.22 20.93 17.79
N PHE A 76 -1.49 21.73 17.02
CA PHE A 76 -1.76 23.16 16.84
C PHE A 76 -2.51 23.49 15.53
N ASN A 77 -2.62 22.55 14.59
CA ASN A 77 -3.23 22.81 13.29
C ASN A 77 -4.59 22.13 13.13
N LYS A 78 -5.64 22.93 12.89
CA LYS A 78 -7.03 22.47 12.82
C LYS A 78 -7.30 21.50 11.67
N ASN A 79 -6.73 21.73 10.49
CA ASN A 79 -6.97 20.92 9.28
C ASN A 79 -5.80 20.01 8.94
N TYR A 80 -5.20 19.42 9.97
CA TYR A 80 -4.15 18.45 9.82
C TYR A 80 -4.72 17.06 9.61
N ILE A 81 -4.19 16.33 8.61
CA ILE A 81 -4.49 14.93 8.33
C ILE A 81 -3.32 14.09 8.80
N ALA A 82 -3.51 13.36 9.88
CA ALA A 82 -2.56 12.37 10.36
C ALA A 82 -2.62 11.12 9.46
N THR A 83 -1.49 10.60 9.01
CA THR A 83 -1.42 9.48 8.05
C THR A 83 -0.82 8.21 8.64
N HIS A 84 -0.42 8.26 9.90
CA HIS A 84 0.17 7.15 10.65
C HIS A 84 -0.08 7.38 12.15
N HIS A 85 -0.24 6.32 12.95
CA HIS A 85 -0.53 6.47 14.38
C HIS A 85 0.55 7.29 15.13
N LEU A 86 1.81 7.23 14.67
CA LEU A 86 2.89 8.04 15.23
C LEU A 86 2.87 9.51 14.78
N THR A 87 2.02 9.89 13.81
CA THR A 87 1.81 11.30 13.45
C THR A 87 0.69 11.97 14.25
N ALA A 88 0.11 11.26 15.21
CA ALA A 88 -0.99 11.70 16.05
C ALA A 88 -0.78 11.34 17.54
N LEU A 89 0.47 11.36 18.02
CA LEU A 89 0.82 10.97 19.41
C LEU A 89 0.06 11.76 20.47
N PHE A 90 -0.26 13.02 20.20
CA PHE A 90 -0.94 13.92 21.13
C PHE A 90 -2.47 13.92 21.04
N ASN A 91 -3.07 12.97 20.33
CA ASN A 91 -4.53 12.85 20.26
C ASN A 91 -5.22 12.66 21.62
N PHE A 92 -4.51 12.19 22.65
CA PHE A 92 -5.01 12.10 24.00
C PHE A 92 -5.19 13.47 24.67
N ILE A 93 -4.45 14.50 24.21
CA ILE A 93 -4.60 15.89 24.68
C ILE A 93 -5.65 16.61 23.82
N LYS A 94 -5.48 16.57 22.51
CA LYS A 94 -6.37 17.19 21.53
C LYS A 94 -6.43 16.30 20.28
N PRO A 95 -7.57 15.66 20.01
CA PRO A 95 -7.74 14.83 18.85
C PRO A 95 -7.51 15.60 17.54
N CYS A 96 -6.73 15.04 16.62
CA CYS A 96 -6.64 15.52 15.26
C CYS A 96 -8.04 15.51 14.63
N LYS A 97 -8.32 16.44 13.73
CA LYS A 97 -9.59 16.47 13.02
C LYS A 97 -9.71 15.25 12.09
N PHE A 98 -8.64 14.92 11.37
CA PHE A 98 -8.64 13.83 10.40
C PHE A 98 -7.52 12.83 10.66
N SER A 99 -7.83 11.56 10.44
CA SER A 99 -6.83 10.49 10.32
C SER A 99 -7.06 9.70 9.03
N PHE A 100 -5.98 9.46 8.32
CA PHE A 100 -5.98 8.62 7.14
C PHE A 100 -5.42 7.24 7.50
N ILE A 101 -6.30 6.26 7.62
CA ILE A 101 -5.99 4.91 8.08
C ILE A 101 -5.64 4.06 6.86
N GLN A 102 -4.40 3.62 6.79
CA GLN A 102 -3.83 2.90 5.65
C GLN A 102 -3.53 1.44 5.96
N ASP A 103 -3.35 1.11 7.23
CA ASP A 103 -3.11 -0.27 7.72
C ASP A 103 -3.49 -0.38 9.20
N VAL A 104 -3.42 -1.59 9.76
CA VAL A 104 -3.58 -1.84 11.20
C VAL A 104 -2.20 -1.79 11.86
N GLU A 105 -1.71 -0.59 12.10
CA GLU A 105 -0.31 -0.33 12.45
C GLU A 105 0.10 -0.88 13.83
N CYS A 106 -0.84 -1.10 14.74
CA CYS A 106 -0.57 -1.75 16.01
C CYS A 106 -0.12 -3.21 15.85
N ASP A 107 -0.48 -3.85 14.75
CA ASP A 107 -0.10 -5.22 14.47
C ASP A 107 1.38 -5.37 14.09
N PHE A 108 2.07 -4.27 13.71
CA PHE A 108 3.50 -4.29 13.37
C PHE A 108 4.43 -4.32 14.59
N TYR A 109 3.90 -4.16 15.79
CA TYR A 109 4.70 -4.19 17.01
C TYR A 109 5.07 -5.64 17.40
N PRO A 110 6.32 -5.89 17.79
CA PRO A 110 6.72 -7.18 18.36
C PRO A 110 5.83 -7.55 19.56
N LYS A 111 5.61 -8.85 19.77
CA LYS A 111 4.71 -9.35 20.83
C LYS A 111 4.93 -8.68 22.20
N LYS A 112 6.21 -8.48 22.60
CA LYS A 112 6.58 -7.81 23.86
C LYS A 112 6.19 -6.34 23.96
N PHE A 113 5.99 -5.65 22.83
CA PHE A 113 5.61 -4.23 22.78
C PHE A 113 4.18 -4.01 22.24
N ARG A 114 3.43 -5.08 22.05
CA ARG A 114 2.08 -5.02 21.47
C ARG A 114 1.12 -4.16 22.30
N PHE A 115 1.29 -4.15 23.62
CA PHE A 115 0.48 -3.30 24.48
C PHE A 115 0.67 -1.81 24.17
N ALA A 116 1.92 -1.37 23.98
CA ALA A 116 2.25 0.00 23.60
C ALA A 116 1.70 0.35 22.20
N GLY A 117 1.86 -0.57 21.24
CA GLY A 117 1.26 -0.43 19.91
C GLY A 117 -0.26 -0.26 19.98
N ASN A 118 -0.96 -1.08 20.76
CA ASN A 118 -2.39 -0.98 20.96
C ASN A 118 -2.83 0.33 21.64
N PHE A 119 -2.04 0.82 22.60
CA PHE A 119 -2.30 2.11 23.25
C PHE A 119 -2.20 3.26 22.25
N LEU A 120 -1.12 3.31 21.46
CA LEU A 120 -0.91 4.33 20.44
C LEU A 120 -1.96 4.24 19.33
N TRP A 121 -2.35 3.03 18.95
CA TRP A 121 -3.41 2.80 17.97
C TRP A 121 -4.77 3.32 18.43
N ARG A 122 -5.18 2.95 19.65
CA ARG A 122 -6.41 3.48 20.25
C ARG A 122 -6.39 5.01 20.35
N ASN A 123 -5.23 5.59 20.64
CA ASN A 123 -5.05 7.03 20.65
C ASN A 123 -5.23 7.64 19.25
N TYR A 124 -4.69 6.99 18.21
CA TYR A 124 -4.87 7.41 16.81
C TYR A 124 -6.35 7.40 16.39
N LEU A 125 -7.09 6.39 16.79
CA LEU A 125 -8.53 6.25 16.51
C LEU A 125 -9.42 7.27 17.28
N LYS A 126 -8.87 8.13 18.12
CA LYS A 126 -9.60 9.26 18.71
C LYS A 126 -9.79 10.45 17.77
N SER A 127 -9.14 10.46 16.61
CA SER A 127 -9.38 11.50 15.59
C SER A 127 -10.88 11.57 15.25
N ARG A 128 -11.38 12.76 14.92
CA ARG A 128 -12.83 12.97 14.75
C ARG A 128 -13.38 12.34 13.48
N HIS A 129 -12.62 12.39 12.38
CA HIS A 129 -12.99 11.84 11.08
C HIS A 129 -11.92 10.89 10.59
N HIS A 130 -12.34 9.72 10.12
CA HIS A 130 -11.45 8.69 9.61
C HIS A 130 -11.65 8.50 8.11
N ILE A 131 -10.55 8.44 7.38
CA ILE A 131 -10.50 8.07 5.96
C ILE A 131 -9.83 6.70 5.89
N TYR A 132 -10.49 5.71 5.32
CA TYR A 132 -9.96 4.35 5.15
C TYR A 132 -9.61 4.10 3.69
N THR A 133 -8.57 3.32 3.43
CA THR A 133 -8.17 3.01 2.05
C THR A 133 -9.13 2.06 1.34
N ASN A 134 -9.83 1.21 2.06
CA ASN A 134 -10.76 0.25 1.49
C ASN A 134 -11.70 -0.35 2.53
N GLN A 135 -12.76 -1.03 2.06
CA GLN A 135 -13.79 -1.65 2.90
C GLN A 135 -13.23 -2.73 3.84
N TYR A 136 -12.34 -3.60 3.37
CA TYR A 136 -11.78 -4.69 4.19
C TYR A 136 -10.93 -4.18 5.35
N LEU A 137 -10.19 -3.09 5.14
CA LEU A 137 -9.46 -2.43 6.22
C LEU A 137 -10.42 -1.81 7.24
N TYR A 138 -11.47 -1.13 6.76
CA TYR A 138 -12.49 -0.58 7.65
C TYR A 138 -13.11 -1.67 8.53
N GLU A 139 -13.54 -2.78 7.96
CA GLU A 139 -14.14 -3.91 8.69
C GLU A 139 -13.17 -4.52 9.71
N LYS A 140 -11.88 -4.59 9.38
CA LYS A 140 -10.84 -5.08 10.31
C LYS A 140 -10.58 -4.11 11.47
N VAL A 141 -10.60 -2.80 11.22
CA VAL A 141 -10.38 -1.77 12.26
C VAL A 141 -11.62 -1.61 13.14
N MET A 142 -12.82 -1.70 12.55
CA MET A 142 -14.11 -1.44 13.19
C MET A 142 -15.06 -2.64 13.06
N PRO A 143 -14.71 -3.80 13.63
CA PRO A 143 -15.44 -5.06 13.38
C PRO A 143 -16.91 -5.07 13.87
N CYS A 144 -17.24 -4.17 14.79
CA CYS A 144 -18.61 -4.05 15.34
C CYS A 144 -19.44 -2.92 14.69
N HIS A 145 -18.87 -2.19 13.73
CA HIS A 145 -19.52 -1.06 13.07
C HIS A 145 -19.60 -1.32 11.55
N HIS A 146 -20.79 -1.66 11.06
CA HIS A 146 -21.04 -1.87 9.62
C HIS A 146 -21.77 -0.70 8.96
N SER A 147 -21.73 0.50 9.56
CA SER A 147 -22.54 1.65 9.15
C SER A 147 -21.98 2.46 7.97
N ILE A 148 -20.72 2.24 7.61
CA ILE A 148 -20.05 3.02 6.57
C ILE A 148 -19.64 2.08 5.42
N SER A 149 -19.96 2.48 4.19
CA SER A 149 -19.47 1.82 2.98
C SER A 149 -18.31 2.64 2.42
N ILE A 150 -17.16 1.99 2.25
CA ILE A 150 -15.98 2.59 1.61
C ILE A 150 -16.01 2.22 0.13
N PRO A 151 -16.35 3.15 -0.77
CA PRO A 151 -16.41 2.87 -2.19
C PRO A 151 -15.01 2.87 -2.82
N GLY A 152 -14.69 1.81 -3.55
CA GLY A 152 -13.41 1.73 -4.26
C GLY A 152 -12.19 1.62 -3.35
N PHE A 153 -11.07 2.06 -3.88
CA PHE A 153 -9.76 2.07 -3.23
C PHE A 153 -8.81 3.00 -4.00
N PRO A 154 -7.76 3.57 -3.35
CA PRO A 154 -6.81 4.44 -4.01
C PRO A 154 -5.83 3.65 -4.90
N TYR A 155 -5.55 4.19 -6.07
CA TYR A 155 -4.51 3.70 -6.96
C TYR A 155 -3.86 4.89 -7.69
N MET A 156 -2.54 4.97 -7.64
CA MET A 156 -1.78 6.02 -8.32
C MET A 156 -1.35 5.53 -9.70
N PHE A 157 -1.87 6.16 -10.74
CA PHE A 157 -1.40 5.97 -12.11
C PHE A 157 -0.12 6.75 -12.33
N GLU A 158 0.85 6.17 -13.02
CA GLU A 158 2.06 6.89 -13.41
C GLU A 158 1.74 7.82 -14.60
N ASP A 159 2.22 9.07 -14.54
CA ASP A 159 1.96 10.10 -15.57
C ASP A 159 2.55 9.76 -16.95
N LYS A 160 3.53 8.87 -16.99
CA LYS A 160 4.04 8.32 -18.24
C LYS A 160 3.62 6.88 -18.33
N PRO A 161 2.63 6.55 -19.16
CA PRO A 161 2.37 5.16 -19.45
C PRO A 161 3.66 4.59 -20.02
N TYR A 162 4.32 3.72 -19.26
CA TYR A 162 5.23 2.80 -19.89
C TYR A 162 4.34 2.04 -20.88
N THR A 163 4.50 2.30 -22.18
CA THR A 163 3.82 1.54 -23.22
C THR A 163 4.40 0.13 -23.20
N PHE A 164 3.96 -0.65 -22.21
CA PHE A 164 4.15 -2.08 -22.24
C PHE A 164 3.02 -2.60 -23.15
N SER A 165 3.39 -3.15 -24.30
CA SER A 165 2.43 -3.93 -25.07
C SER A 165 2.07 -5.16 -24.24
N PHE A 166 0.81 -5.28 -23.88
CA PHE A 166 0.25 -6.40 -23.10
C PHE A 166 0.06 -7.66 -23.99
N GLU A 167 0.83 -7.81 -25.05
CA GLU A 167 0.75 -9.00 -25.89
C GLU A 167 1.21 -10.21 -25.09
N GLU A 168 0.36 -11.19 -24.98
CA GLU A 168 0.61 -12.46 -24.26
C GLU A 168 1.85 -13.18 -24.79
N SER A 169 2.18 -13.00 -26.08
CA SER A 169 3.37 -13.50 -26.75
C SER A 169 4.71 -12.99 -26.17
N GLN A 170 4.69 -11.88 -25.38
CA GLN A 170 5.88 -11.30 -24.79
C GLN A 170 6.13 -11.74 -23.34
N LYS A 171 5.19 -12.51 -22.75
CA LYS A 171 5.31 -13.02 -21.38
C LYS A 171 6.23 -14.24 -21.34
N THR A 172 7.48 -14.02 -20.99
CA THR A 172 8.53 -15.04 -20.94
C THR A 172 8.68 -15.72 -19.58
N LEU A 173 8.15 -15.12 -18.52
CA LEU A 173 8.19 -15.65 -17.15
C LEU A 173 6.84 -16.24 -16.78
N ASP A 174 6.85 -17.39 -16.11
CA ASP A 174 5.64 -17.99 -15.57
C ASP A 174 5.12 -17.17 -14.39
N ALA A 175 5.99 -16.79 -13.45
CA ALA A 175 5.59 -15.97 -12.33
C ALA A 175 6.72 -15.10 -11.78
N ILE A 176 6.30 -14.07 -11.07
CA ILE A 176 7.15 -13.21 -10.24
C ILE A 176 6.68 -13.25 -8.79
N VAL A 177 7.65 -13.30 -7.89
CA VAL A 177 7.44 -13.30 -6.43
C VAL A 177 8.24 -12.16 -5.82
N VAL A 178 7.69 -11.46 -4.84
CA VAL A 178 8.40 -10.38 -4.13
C VAL A 178 8.63 -10.76 -2.69
N LEU A 179 9.88 -10.82 -2.29
CA LEU A 179 10.31 -11.08 -0.91
C LEU A 179 10.49 -9.76 -0.16
N ARG A 180 9.78 -9.57 0.94
CA ARG A 180 9.82 -8.36 1.76
C ARG A 180 9.96 -8.71 3.23
N ASP A 181 10.63 -7.84 3.99
CA ASP A 181 10.63 -7.90 5.45
C ASP A 181 9.29 -7.39 6.01
N GLY A 182 8.92 -7.90 7.17
CA GLY A 182 7.74 -7.48 7.90
C GLY A 182 7.00 -8.65 8.53
N GLN A 183 6.35 -8.41 9.66
CA GLN A 183 5.71 -9.46 10.47
C GLN A 183 4.66 -10.25 9.67
N TYR A 184 3.87 -9.56 8.83
CA TYR A 184 2.79 -10.16 8.04
C TYR A 184 3.16 -10.39 6.56
N LYS A 185 4.43 -10.20 6.20
CA LYS A 185 4.87 -10.39 4.80
C LYS A 185 5.19 -11.85 4.47
N ASN A 186 5.18 -12.73 5.49
CA ASN A 186 5.42 -14.16 5.34
C ASN A 186 6.69 -14.48 4.53
N SER A 187 7.81 -13.84 4.87
CA SER A 187 9.07 -13.97 4.12
C SER A 187 9.54 -15.42 4.02
N CYS A 188 9.41 -16.20 5.11
CA CYS A 188 9.80 -17.60 5.14
C CYS A 188 8.92 -18.45 4.20
N GLY A 189 7.61 -18.28 4.24
CA GLY A 189 6.68 -18.99 3.35
C GLY A 189 6.89 -18.60 1.89
N THR A 190 7.10 -17.32 1.61
CA THR A 190 7.40 -16.80 0.27
C THR A 190 8.65 -17.46 -0.32
N LEU A 191 9.73 -17.60 0.47
CA LEU A 191 10.96 -18.22 0.00
C LEU A 191 10.79 -19.73 -0.23
N LYS A 192 10.11 -20.44 0.68
CA LYS A 192 9.81 -21.87 0.51
C LYS A 192 8.97 -22.13 -0.75
N LEU A 193 7.96 -21.28 -1.00
CA LEU A 193 7.17 -21.37 -2.22
C LEU A 193 8.04 -21.14 -3.45
N PHE A 194 8.89 -20.11 -3.43
CA PHE A 194 9.78 -19.83 -4.55
C PHE A 194 10.70 -21.01 -4.89
N GLU A 195 11.30 -21.65 -3.88
CA GLU A 195 12.10 -22.88 -4.05
C GLU A 195 11.28 -24.05 -4.61
N LEU A 196 10.01 -24.18 -4.18
CA LEU A 196 9.09 -25.20 -4.71
C LEU A 196 8.77 -24.95 -6.18
N LEU A 197 8.55 -23.70 -6.60
CA LEU A 197 8.31 -23.33 -8.00
C LEU A 197 9.52 -23.70 -8.87
N LEU A 198 10.75 -23.40 -8.44
CA LEU A 198 11.97 -23.78 -9.14
C LEU A 198 12.13 -25.31 -9.27
N LYS A 199 11.86 -26.07 -8.18
CA LYS A 199 11.86 -27.54 -8.21
C LYS A 199 10.85 -28.14 -9.18
N ASN A 200 9.79 -27.42 -9.49
CA ASN A 200 8.78 -27.78 -10.47
C ASN A 200 9.11 -27.30 -11.90
N ASN A 201 10.34 -26.85 -12.15
CA ASN A 201 10.84 -26.37 -13.44
C ASN A 201 10.03 -25.19 -14.01
N LEU A 202 9.45 -24.35 -13.16
CA LEU A 202 8.76 -23.15 -13.58
C LEU A 202 9.77 -22.00 -13.77
N ASN A 203 9.58 -21.22 -14.82
CA ASN A 203 10.42 -20.06 -15.10
C ASN A 203 9.98 -18.86 -14.25
N VAL A 204 10.54 -18.73 -13.06
CA VAL A 204 10.15 -17.75 -12.05
C VAL A 204 11.30 -16.84 -11.65
N GLN A 205 10.96 -15.62 -11.26
CA GLN A 205 11.91 -14.65 -10.73
C GLN A 205 11.47 -14.16 -9.34
N LEU A 206 12.45 -13.94 -8.47
CA LEU A 206 12.27 -13.36 -7.15
C LEU A 206 12.83 -11.94 -7.13
N VAL A 207 12.03 -10.97 -6.70
CA VAL A 207 12.52 -9.63 -6.36
C VAL A 207 12.77 -9.56 -4.85
N ASN A 208 14.02 -9.46 -4.46
CA ASN A 208 14.42 -9.43 -3.06
C ASN A 208 14.49 -7.98 -2.55
N LEU A 209 13.45 -7.54 -1.85
CA LEU A 209 13.41 -6.26 -1.14
C LEU A 209 13.68 -6.41 0.37
N SER A 210 13.96 -7.66 0.82
CA SER A 210 14.25 -7.99 2.21
C SER A 210 15.73 -7.73 2.57
N ARG A 211 16.06 -7.91 3.85
CA ARG A 211 17.44 -7.89 4.35
C ARG A 211 18.10 -9.26 4.31
N GLN A 212 17.37 -10.29 3.91
CA GLN A 212 17.87 -11.66 3.93
C GLN A 212 18.91 -11.84 2.83
N LYS A 213 20.07 -12.41 3.22
CA LYS A 213 21.04 -12.92 2.27
C LYS A 213 20.54 -14.28 1.80
N LEU A 214 20.29 -14.39 0.51
CA LEU A 214 19.85 -15.64 -0.10
C LEU A 214 21.04 -16.50 -0.49
N SER A 215 20.80 -17.81 -0.60
CA SER A 215 21.81 -18.76 -1.07
C SER A 215 22.31 -18.40 -2.46
N SER A 216 23.60 -18.61 -2.73
CA SER A 216 24.21 -18.40 -4.05
C SER A 216 23.57 -19.25 -5.14
N ILE A 217 22.98 -20.38 -4.80
CA ILE A 217 22.22 -21.25 -5.74
C ILE A 217 21.02 -20.52 -6.32
N LEU A 218 20.40 -19.61 -5.57
CA LEU A 218 19.25 -18.83 -6.02
C LEU A 218 19.64 -17.58 -6.81
N ALA A 219 20.92 -17.19 -6.82
CA ALA A 219 21.39 -15.95 -7.43
C ALA A 219 20.94 -15.73 -8.90
N PRO A 220 20.89 -16.75 -9.79
CA PRO A 220 20.42 -16.57 -11.17
C PRO A 220 18.94 -16.17 -11.28
N TYR A 221 18.16 -16.42 -10.26
CA TYR A 221 16.70 -16.20 -10.23
C TYR A 221 16.30 -15.01 -9.38
N VAL A 222 17.26 -14.26 -8.80
CA VAL A 222 17.00 -13.21 -7.82
C VAL A 222 17.43 -11.86 -8.35
N ASN A 223 16.51 -10.91 -8.32
CA ASN A 223 16.76 -9.51 -8.60
C ASN A 223 16.79 -8.75 -7.27
N ASN A 224 17.95 -8.19 -6.90
CA ASN A 224 18.08 -7.37 -5.71
C ASN A 224 17.84 -5.90 -6.07
N VAL A 225 16.98 -5.24 -5.30
CA VAL A 225 16.71 -3.79 -5.36
C VAL A 225 16.62 -3.23 -6.79
N LEU A 226 15.48 -3.45 -7.42
CA LEU A 226 15.19 -2.89 -8.75
C LEU A 226 14.75 -1.42 -8.65
N LYS A 227 15.12 -0.63 -9.66
CA LYS A 227 14.47 0.66 -9.90
C LYS A 227 13.01 0.42 -10.29
N ARG A 228 12.15 1.40 -10.03
CA ARG A 228 10.70 1.29 -10.33
C ARG A 228 10.43 0.82 -11.76
N LYS A 229 11.10 1.42 -12.74
CA LYS A 229 10.98 1.06 -14.16
C LYS A 229 11.34 -0.40 -14.44
N ASP A 230 12.44 -0.88 -13.86
CA ASP A 230 12.92 -2.25 -14.08
C ASP A 230 11.99 -3.26 -13.42
N PHE A 231 11.43 -2.93 -12.25
CA PHE A 231 10.42 -3.74 -11.57
C PHE A 231 9.15 -3.87 -12.42
N LEU A 232 8.62 -2.77 -12.95
CA LEU A 232 7.44 -2.79 -13.82
C LEU A 232 7.69 -3.55 -15.11
N SER A 233 8.90 -3.42 -15.71
CA SER A 233 9.30 -4.19 -16.89
C SER A 233 9.36 -5.69 -16.60
N LEU A 234 9.83 -6.08 -15.40
CA LEU A 234 9.86 -7.48 -14.99
C LEU A 234 8.43 -8.02 -14.75
N LEU A 235 7.56 -7.24 -14.11
CA LEU A 235 6.14 -7.58 -14.00
C LEU A 235 5.52 -7.81 -15.38
N ALA A 236 5.68 -6.87 -16.31
CA ALA A 236 5.07 -6.96 -17.65
C ALA A 236 5.46 -8.23 -18.43
N LYS A 237 6.64 -8.79 -18.16
CA LYS A 237 7.12 -10.05 -18.75
C LYS A 237 6.58 -11.31 -18.07
N SER A 238 5.82 -11.18 -16.99
CA SER A 238 5.35 -12.31 -16.19
C SER A 238 3.88 -12.61 -16.48
N LYS A 239 3.50 -13.89 -16.44
CA LYS A 239 2.09 -14.31 -16.55
C LYS A 239 1.36 -14.10 -15.23
N TYR A 240 2.03 -14.43 -14.11
CA TYR A 240 1.43 -14.38 -12.77
C TYR A 240 2.27 -13.55 -11.81
N TYR A 241 1.58 -12.87 -10.90
CA TYR A 241 2.14 -12.28 -9.70
C TYR A 241 1.67 -13.06 -8.47
N ILE A 242 2.61 -13.41 -7.59
CA ILE A 242 2.32 -14.23 -6.42
C ILE A 242 2.57 -13.40 -5.15
N CYS A 243 1.57 -13.32 -4.28
CA CYS A 243 1.64 -12.66 -2.98
C CYS A 243 1.20 -13.59 -1.85
N MET A 244 2.12 -13.95 -0.96
CA MET A 244 1.86 -14.83 0.19
C MET A 244 1.83 -14.05 1.52
N SER A 245 1.60 -12.75 1.50
CA SER A 245 1.46 -11.95 2.72
C SER A 245 0.25 -12.40 3.53
N GLU A 246 0.39 -12.55 4.84
CA GLU A 246 -0.74 -12.88 5.73
C GLU A 246 -1.73 -11.73 5.84
N TRP A 247 -1.23 -10.50 5.75
CA TRP A 247 -2.02 -9.26 5.75
C TRP A 247 -1.29 -8.12 5.03
N GLU A 248 -2.09 -7.24 4.43
CA GLU A 248 -1.71 -5.93 3.87
C GLU A 248 -2.86 -4.94 4.10
N GLY A 249 -2.57 -3.66 4.32
CA GLY A 249 -3.62 -2.64 4.41
C GLY A 249 -4.43 -2.49 3.11
N LEU A 250 -3.76 -2.57 1.96
CA LEU A 250 -4.38 -2.68 0.64
C LEU A 250 -3.69 -3.73 -0.22
N GLY A 251 -2.36 -3.66 -0.38
CA GLY A 251 -1.59 -4.56 -1.24
C GLY A 251 -1.41 -3.99 -2.65
N LEU A 252 -0.83 -2.79 -2.75
CA LEU A 252 -0.59 -2.10 -4.03
C LEU A 252 0.09 -2.96 -5.11
N PRO A 253 1.09 -3.82 -4.79
CA PRO A 253 1.73 -4.65 -5.81
C PRO A 253 0.77 -5.60 -6.55
N ASN A 254 -0.28 -6.11 -5.90
CA ASN A 254 -1.31 -6.89 -6.60
C ASN A 254 -2.06 -6.03 -7.62
N LEU A 255 -2.38 -4.78 -7.27
CA LEU A 255 -3.06 -3.84 -8.18
C LEU A 255 -2.16 -3.45 -9.35
N GLU A 256 -0.86 -3.24 -9.09
CA GLU A 256 0.13 -2.95 -10.14
C GLU A 256 0.29 -4.12 -11.12
N ALA A 257 0.39 -5.33 -10.59
CA ALA A 257 0.46 -6.54 -11.42
C ALA A 257 -0.83 -6.74 -12.23
N TYR A 258 -1.99 -6.54 -11.60
CA TYR A 258 -3.28 -6.62 -12.28
C TYR A 258 -3.40 -5.55 -13.39
N HIS A 259 -2.95 -4.32 -13.13
CA HIS A 259 -2.90 -3.25 -14.12
C HIS A 259 -2.06 -3.64 -15.35
N LEU A 260 -0.95 -4.33 -15.12
CA LEU A 260 -0.03 -4.82 -16.17
C LEU A 260 -0.50 -6.16 -16.82
N GLY A 261 -1.72 -6.58 -16.57
CA GLY A 261 -2.32 -7.74 -17.22
C GLY A 261 -1.83 -9.09 -16.68
N LEU A 262 -1.36 -9.15 -15.42
CA LEU A 262 -0.99 -10.42 -14.79
C LEU A 262 -2.18 -11.08 -14.11
N GLY A 263 -2.23 -12.42 -14.15
CA GLY A 263 -3.06 -13.19 -13.22
C GLY A 263 -2.51 -13.07 -11.80
N ILE A 264 -3.37 -12.98 -10.81
CA ILE A 264 -3.00 -12.80 -9.41
C ILE A 264 -3.23 -14.08 -8.62
N ILE A 265 -2.18 -14.61 -8.01
CA ILE A 265 -2.26 -15.72 -7.04
C ILE A 265 -1.89 -15.15 -5.68
N SER A 266 -2.82 -15.14 -4.74
CA SER A 266 -2.63 -14.39 -3.50
C SER A 266 -3.37 -15.03 -2.32
N THR A 267 -2.85 -14.81 -1.14
CA THR A 267 -3.62 -14.93 0.10
C THR A 267 -4.77 -13.91 0.10
N PRO A 268 -5.77 -14.04 0.99
CA PRO A 268 -6.97 -13.17 1.01
C PRO A 268 -6.69 -11.77 1.57
N ILE A 269 -5.74 -11.05 0.97
CA ILE A 269 -5.47 -9.64 1.28
C ILE A 269 -6.45 -8.72 0.54
N PRO A 270 -6.70 -7.48 1.01
CA PRO A 270 -7.73 -6.60 0.47
C PRO A 270 -7.70 -6.41 -1.05
N SER A 271 -6.53 -6.14 -1.64
CA SER A 271 -6.42 -5.98 -3.12
C SER A 271 -6.85 -7.22 -3.88
N ALA A 272 -6.44 -8.41 -3.43
CA ALA A 272 -6.80 -9.67 -4.08
C ALA A 272 -8.31 -9.92 -4.01
N LEU A 273 -8.94 -9.65 -2.85
CA LEU A 273 -10.38 -9.79 -2.68
C LEU A 273 -11.16 -8.77 -3.52
N LEU A 274 -10.68 -7.53 -3.61
CA LEU A 274 -11.28 -6.48 -4.43
C LEU A 274 -11.22 -6.83 -5.93
N ILE A 275 -10.07 -7.28 -6.42
CA ILE A 275 -9.92 -7.71 -7.80
C ILE A 275 -10.78 -8.95 -8.06
N LYS A 276 -10.78 -9.94 -7.15
CA LYS A 276 -11.58 -11.16 -7.31
C LYS A 276 -13.07 -10.89 -7.38
N LYS A 277 -13.56 -9.92 -6.62
CA LYS A 277 -14.98 -9.50 -6.68
C LYS A 277 -15.34 -8.90 -8.04
N HIS A 278 -14.40 -8.24 -8.71
CA HIS A 278 -14.58 -7.63 -10.02
C HIS A 278 -14.36 -8.64 -11.16
N ASN A 279 -13.25 -9.38 -11.10
CA ASN A 279 -12.83 -10.34 -12.13
C ASN A 279 -12.35 -11.65 -11.47
N PRO A 280 -13.27 -12.57 -11.15
CA PRO A 280 -12.95 -13.82 -10.43
C PRO A 280 -12.02 -14.76 -11.21
N GLU A 281 -11.97 -14.63 -12.54
CA GLU A 281 -11.16 -15.49 -13.41
C GLU A 281 -9.69 -15.09 -13.49
N SER A 282 -9.37 -13.85 -13.10
CA SER A 282 -7.99 -13.33 -13.08
C SER A 282 -7.29 -13.46 -11.73
N VAL A 283 -8.00 -13.97 -10.70
CA VAL A 283 -7.45 -14.07 -9.34
C VAL A 283 -7.75 -15.42 -8.70
N TYR A 284 -6.72 -16.06 -8.17
CA TYR A 284 -6.84 -17.24 -7.35
C TYR A 284 -6.42 -16.95 -5.91
N ILE A 285 -7.29 -17.21 -4.95
CA ILE A 285 -7.04 -17.00 -3.53
C ILE A 285 -6.65 -18.32 -2.89
N THR A 286 -5.42 -18.43 -2.41
CA THR A 286 -4.91 -19.61 -1.69
C THR A 286 -3.74 -19.27 -0.80
N SER A 287 -3.52 -20.09 0.23
CA SER A 287 -2.28 -20.18 1.02
C SER A 287 -1.56 -21.51 0.84
N ASN A 288 -2.11 -22.40 0.00
CA ASN A 288 -1.56 -23.72 -0.28
C ASN A 288 -0.55 -23.65 -1.46
N PHE A 289 0.69 -24.04 -1.21
CA PHE A 289 1.77 -23.95 -2.18
C PHE A 289 1.60 -24.92 -3.36
N ASP A 290 1.04 -26.10 -3.14
CA ASP A 290 0.81 -27.08 -4.20
C ASP A 290 -0.26 -26.59 -5.17
N GLU A 291 -1.30 -25.93 -4.65
CA GLU A 291 -2.31 -25.26 -5.49
C GLU A 291 -1.70 -24.14 -6.34
N VAL A 292 -0.75 -23.36 -5.79
CA VAL A 292 -0.05 -22.32 -6.56
C VAL A 292 0.67 -22.95 -7.76
N VAL A 293 1.39 -24.06 -7.55
CA VAL A 293 2.08 -24.80 -8.63
C VAL A 293 1.10 -25.30 -9.68
N GLU A 294 -0.03 -25.88 -9.25
CA GLU A 294 -1.07 -26.40 -10.13
C GLU A 294 -1.69 -25.31 -11.00
N ILE A 295 -2.05 -24.18 -10.40
CA ILE A 295 -2.64 -23.02 -11.11
C ILE A 295 -1.70 -22.49 -12.19
N ILE A 296 -0.39 -22.39 -11.90
CA ILE A 296 0.58 -21.91 -12.88
C ILE A 296 0.73 -22.92 -14.03
N LYS A 297 0.86 -24.21 -13.72
CA LYS A 297 1.00 -25.27 -14.74
C LYS A 297 -0.24 -25.40 -15.63
N SER A 298 -1.41 -25.27 -15.06
CA SER A 298 -2.68 -25.39 -15.80
C SER A 298 -3.05 -24.11 -16.58
N GLN A 299 -2.32 -22.99 -16.37
CA GLN A 299 -2.61 -21.68 -16.97
C GLN A 299 -4.09 -21.25 -16.80
N LYS A 300 -4.64 -21.50 -15.62
CA LYS A 300 -6.07 -21.41 -15.37
C LYS A 300 -6.61 -19.97 -15.29
N LEU A 301 -5.75 -18.99 -14.96
CA LEU A 301 -6.21 -17.61 -14.82
C LEU A 301 -6.15 -16.87 -16.16
N THR A 302 -7.15 -16.05 -16.40
CA THR A 302 -7.24 -15.22 -17.61
C THR A 302 -6.49 -13.90 -17.44
N THR A 303 -5.95 -13.39 -18.53
CA THR A 303 -5.38 -12.05 -18.59
C THR A 303 -6.48 -11.01 -18.46
N PRO A 304 -6.41 -10.07 -17.50
CA PRO A 304 -7.44 -9.05 -17.31
C PRO A 304 -7.47 -8.09 -18.51
N GLN A 305 -8.66 -7.88 -19.09
CA GLN A 305 -8.88 -7.03 -20.26
C GLN A 305 -9.26 -5.58 -19.88
N ASP A 306 -9.86 -5.39 -18.70
CA ASP A 306 -10.45 -4.12 -18.28
C ASP A 306 -9.79 -3.52 -17.02
N SER A 307 -8.57 -3.97 -16.70
CA SER A 307 -7.88 -3.64 -15.45
C SER A 307 -7.74 -2.12 -15.25
N GLU A 308 -7.35 -1.38 -16.29
CA GLU A 308 -7.19 0.07 -16.20
C GLU A 308 -8.51 0.78 -15.87
N MET A 309 -9.59 0.43 -16.58
CA MET A 309 -10.91 1.03 -16.35
C MET A 309 -11.43 0.74 -14.93
N PHE A 310 -11.24 -0.48 -14.45
CA PHE A 310 -11.60 -0.86 -13.09
C PHE A 310 -10.84 -0.07 -12.04
N LEU A 311 -9.51 0.05 -12.18
CA LEU A 311 -8.66 0.78 -11.26
C LEU A 311 -8.98 2.28 -11.27
N ARG A 312 -9.20 2.90 -12.44
CA ARG A 312 -9.61 4.32 -12.56
C ARG A 312 -10.93 4.57 -11.85
N LYS A 313 -11.95 3.79 -12.15
CA LYS A 313 -13.27 3.91 -11.53
C LYS A 313 -13.24 3.70 -10.01
N SER A 314 -12.44 2.75 -9.54
CA SER A 314 -12.26 2.50 -8.10
C SER A 314 -11.55 3.66 -7.41
N ASN A 315 -10.50 4.19 -8.02
CA ASN A 315 -9.75 5.34 -7.52
C ASN A 315 -10.61 6.62 -7.45
N GLU A 316 -11.36 6.91 -8.50
CA GLU A 316 -12.28 8.06 -8.54
C GLU A 316 -13.32 7.99 -7.42
N LYS A 317 -13.98 6.85 -7.25
CA LYS A 317 -14.97 6.64 -6.17
C LYS A 317 -14.35 6.84 -4.79
N TRP A 318 -13.14 6.32 -4.59
CA TRP A 318 -12.44 6.46 -3.31
C TRP A 318 -12.03 7.91 -3.05
N LEU A 319 -11.54 8.64 -4.06
CA LEU A 319 -11.16 10.04 -3.94
C LEU A 319 -12.38 10.92 -3.60
N ASP A 320 -13.52 10.67 -4.23
CA ASP A 320 -14.78 11.36 -3.91
C ASP A 320 -15.24 11.06 -2.47
N TYR A 321 -15.13 9.81 -2.03
CA TYR A 321 -15.41 9.44 -0.64
C TYR A 321 -14.50 10.20 0.35
N ALA A 322 -13.18 10.18 0.12
CA ALA A 322 -12.23 10.87 0.98
C ALA A 322 -12.48 12.39 1.02
N TYR A 323 -12.80 12.98 -0.13
CA TYR A 323 -13.19 14.38 -0.25
C TYR A 323 -14.43 14.71 0.58
N GLU A 324 -15.49 13.91 0.51
CA GLU A 324 -16.72 14.14 1.27
C GLU A 324 -16.50 14.03 2.80
N VAL A 325 -15.65 13.12 3.25
CA VAL A 325 -15.25 13.03 4.67
C VAL A 325 -14.55 14.31 5.11
N ILE A 326 -13.60 14.82 4.32
CA ILE A 326 -12.85 16.03 4.63
C ILE A 326 -13.75 17.27 4.59
N LYS A 327 -14.58 17.40 3.55
CA LYS A 327 -15.53 18.51 3.39
C LYS A 327 -16.49 18.61 4.57
N LYS A 328 -17.07 17.48 5.01
CA LYS A 328 -17.94 17.44 6.20
C LYS A 328 -17.21 17.93 7.44
N GLY A 329 -15.99 17.46 7.70
CA GLY A 329 -15.21 17.90 8.86
C GLY A 329 -14.86 19.38 8.81
N ILE A 330 -14.62 19.96 7.64
CA ILE A 330 -14.29 21.40 7.52
C ILE A 330 -15.54 22.28 7.68
N VAL A 331 -16.66 21.91 7.04
CA VAL A 331 -17.87 22.75 7.00
C VAL A 331 -18.63 22.75 8.32
N TYR A 332 -18.74 21.61 9.01
CA TYR A 332 -19.59 21.49 10.19
C TYR A 332 -18.89 21.83 11.52
N GLU A 333 -17.58 22.05 11.50
CA GLU A 333 -16.78 22.37 12.69
C GLU A 333 -16.00 23.70 12.55
N GLY A 334 -16.37 24.53 11.59
CA GLY A 334 -15.79 25.86 11.31
C GLY A 334 -16.20 26.94 12.32
#